data_4bd7a55b80570c76c2dc326a2513bbea
#
_entry.id   4bd7a55b80570c76c2dc326a2513bbea
#
_cell.length_a   1.000
_cell.length_b   1.000
_cell.length_c   1.000
_cell.angle_alpha   90.00
_cell.angle_beta   90.00
_cell.angle_gamma   90.00
#
_symmetry.space_group_name_H-M   'P 1'
#
loop_
_entity.id
_entity.type
_entity.pdbx_description
1 polymer ?
#
loop_
_entity_poly.entity_id
_entity_poly.type
_entity_poly.pdbx_seq_one_letter_code
_entity_poly.pdbx_strand_id
1 'polypeptide(L)'
;MTSRTDRFPLKNVVCALTISFCFSSAYAADQFDCDNHKASFVSKKICAENFHETRHELNNKFLIAYLVSDAPIKLLYDTHSLWFNRLQQCKSQHCIDQQLALRDDDLNFYTSLNQSLTQHFLKFEHGKIAQPAIHLQVHQLGKDKIKIEGMAYRNPNNSNDSQIVSFLAYTTPDKKEQIFDNEHDCKYNFNFQKSILVVKTDQKGCERFSGIYRLYD
;
A
#
# COMPACT_ATOMS: atom_id res chain seq x y z
N MET A 1 -37.58 31.17 -68.74
CA MET A 1 -37.13 31.44 -67.31
C MET A 1 -36.89 30.08 -66.70
N THR A 2 -35.67 29.63 -66.70
CA THR A 2 -35.23 28.31 -66.25
C THR A 2 -34.50 28.46 -64.95
N SER A 3 -35.08 27.97 -63.84
CA SER A 3 -34.45 27.93 -62.51
C SER A 3 -33.60 26.69 -62.42
N ARG A 4 -32.33 26.89 -62.19
CA ARG A 4 -31.29 25.87 -62.03
C ARG A 4 -31.16 25.61 -60.51
N THR A 5 -31.53 24.44 -60.08
CA THR A 5 -31.31 23.96 -58.71
C THR A 5 -29.95 23.23 -58.61
N ASP A 6 -28.97 23.89 -58.01
CA ASP A 6 -27.68 23.28 -57.71
C ASP A 6 -27.84 22.35 -56.50
N ARG A 7 -27.61 21.04 -56.74
CA ARG A 7 -27.49 20.01 -55.69
C ARG A 7 -26.04 19.96 -55.21
N PHE A 8 -25.78 20.33 -53.97
CA PHE A 8 -24.52 20.04 -53.28
C PHE A 8 -24.50 18.57 -52.81
N PRO A 9 -23.45 17.79 -53.09
CA PRO A 9 -23.32 16.46 -52.55
C PRO A 9 -22.79 16.55 -51.13
N LEU A 10 -23.58 16.07 -50.17
CA LEU A 10 -23.15 15.84 -48.79
C LEU A 10 -22.10 14.71 -48.77
N LYS A 11 -20.83 15.05 -48.65
CA LYS A 11 -19.78 14.08 -48.35
C LYS A 11 -19.89 13.69 -46.88
N ASN A 12 -20.30 12.47 -46.62
CA ASN A 12 -20.26 11.83 -45.33
C ASN A 12 -18.81 11.69 -44.86
N VAL A 13 -18.34 12.57 -44.02
CA VAL A 13 -17.10 12.40 -43.27
C VAL A 13 -17.44 11.55 -42.03
N VAL A 14 -17.30 10.25 -42.15
CA VAL A 14 -17.31 9.33 -41.01
C VAL A 14 -15.97 9.50 -40.32
N CYS A 15 -15.95 10.34 -39.29
CA CYS A 15 -14.81 10.47 -38.36
C CYS A 15 -14.83 9.25 -37.43
N ALA A 16 -14.12 8.19 -37.80
CA ALA A 16 -13.91 7.03 -36.94
C ALA A 16 -12.99 7.45 -35.76
N LEU A 17 -13.57 7.82 -34.64
CA LEU A 17 -12.87 7.99 -33.36
C LEU A 17 -12.44 6.59 -32.88
N THR A 18 -11.26 6.16 -33.27
CA THR A 18 -10.57 5.02 -32.63
C THR A 18 -10.10 5.47 -31.27
N ILE A 19 -10.92 5.21 -30.24
CA ILE A 19 -10.51 5.31 -28.84
C ILE A 19 -9.51 4.18 -28.60
N SER A 20 -8.22 4.50 -28.73
CA SER A 20 -7.13 3.59 -28.35
C SER A 20 -7.12 3.52 -26.83
N PHE A 21 -7.83 2.53 -26.26
CA PHE A 21 -7.67 2.14 -24.88
C PHE A 21 -6.26 1.56 -24.75
N CYS A 22 -5.31 2.41 -24.38
CA CYS A 22 -4.04 1.95 -23.81
C CYS A 22 -4.37 1.31 -22.46
N PHE A 23 -4.71 0.02 -22.47
CA PHE A 23 -4.60 -0.83 -21.28
C PHE A 23 -3.12 -0.85 -20.93
N SER A 24 -2.70 0.06 -20.05
CA SER A 24 -1.46 -0.11 -19.32
C SER A 24 -1.66 -1.36 -18.48
N SER A 25 -1.31 -2.52 -19.02
CA SER A 25 -1.14 -3.75 -18.26
C SER A 25 -0.04 -3.44 -17.27
N ALA A 26 -0.41 -3.01 -16.06
CA ALA A 26 0.48 -3.03 -14.92
C ALA A 26 0.71 -4.52 -14.59
N TYR A 27 1.53 -5.18 -15.41
CA TYR A 27 2.14 -6.42 -14.98
C TYR A 27 2.93 -6.05 -13.72
N ALA A 28 2.74 -6.82 -12.65
CA ALA A 28 3.73 -6.93 -11.60
C ALA A 28 4.96 -7.59 -12.25
N ALA A 29 5.59 -6.86 -13.15
CA ALA A 29 6.87 -7.22 -13.68
C ALA A 29 7.79 -7.34 -12.46
N ASP A 30 8.61 -8.36 -12.46
CA ASP A 30 9.72 -8.51 -11.54
C ASP A 30 10.35 -7.13 -11.34
N GLN A 31 10.12 -6.49 -10.19
CA GLN A 31 10.62 -5.14 -9.94
C GLN A 31 12.14 -5.11 -9.91
N PHE A 32 12.76 -6.30 -9.83
CA PHE A 32 14.18 -6.54 -10.02
C PHE A 32 14.49 -6.92 -11.47
N ASP A 33 14.06 -6.08 -12.44
CA ASP A 33 14.47 -6.28 -13.83
C ASP A 33 16.01 -6.18 -13.93
N CYS A 34 16.63 -7.33 -13.77
CA CYS A 34 18.09 -7.46 -13.80
C CYS A 34 18.65 -7.45 -15.22
N ASP A 35 17.81 -7.50 -16.25
CA ASP A 35 18.22 -7.46 -17.65
C ASP A 35 18.40 -6.02 -18.15
N ASN A 36 17.69 -5.06 -17.55
CA ASN A 36 17.72 -3.64 -17.90
C ASN A 36 18.62 -2.82 -16.95
N HIS A 37 19.92 -3.05 -16.99
CA HIS A 37 20.92 -2.48 -16.09
C HIS A 37 21.08 -0.95 -16.19
N LYS A 38 20.16 -0.18 -15.65
CA LYS A 38 20.52 1.16 -15.17
C LYS A 38 21.25 1.00 -13.83
N ALA A 39 22.56 1.16 -13.87
CA ALA A 39 23.49 0.76 -12.87
C ALA A 39 23.44 1.58 -11.56
N SER A 40 22.33 1.55 -10.82
CA SER A 40 22.32 2.01 -9.44
C SER A 40 23.15 1.07 -8.54
N PHE A 41 23.67 1.57 -7.43
CA PHE A 41 24.34 0.74 -6.43
C PHE A 41 23.47 -0.44 -6.01
N VAL A 42 22.20 -0.19 -5.75
CA VAL A 42 21.21 -1.20 -5.32
C VAL A 42 20.98 -2.24 -6.40
N SER A 43 20.74 -1.83 -7.66
CA SER A 43 20.51 -2.77 -8.77
C SER A 43 21.72 -3.68 -8.98
N LYS A 44 22.96 -3.13 -8.95
CA LYS A 44 24.17 -3.95 -9.06
C LYS A 44 24.29 -4.98 -7.95
N LYS A 45 23.92 -4.62 -6.72
CA LYS A 45 24.00 -5.52 -5.56
C LYS A 45 22.92 -6.59 -5.60
N ILE A 46 21.67 -6.19 -5.80
CA ILE A 46 20.53 -7.11 -5.79
C ILE A 46 20.57 -8.06 -6.98
N CYS A 47 21.05 -7.62 -8.14
CA CYS A 47 21.18 -8.47 -9.32
C CYS A 47 22.43 -9.36 -9.31
N ALA A 48 23.29 -9.26 -8.31
CA ALA A 48 24.40 -10.20 -8.17
C ALA A 48 23.91 -11.61 -7.84
N GLU A 49 24.69 -12.62 -8.21
CA GLU A 49 24.33 -14.04 -8.09
C GLU A 49 23.99 -14.45 -6.65
N ASN A 50 24.72 -13.92 -5.68
CA ASN A 50 24.48 -14.20 -4.26
C ASN A 50 23.13 -13.72 -3.74
N PHE A 51 22.38 -12.90 -4.50
CA PHE A 51 21.02 -12.47 -4.17
C PHE A 51 19.95 -13.16 -5.00
N HIS A 52 20.32 -14.07 -5.88
CA HIS A 52 19.37 -14.77 -6.75
C HIS A 52 18.25 -15.45 -5.93
N GLU A 53 18.63 -16.24 -4.92
CA GLU A 53 17.68 -16.94 -4.07
C GLU A 53 16.77 -15.99 -3.30
N THR A 54 17.33 -14.94 -2.70
CA THR A 54 16.55 -13.94 -1.96
C THR A 54 15.53 -13.22 -2.85
N ARG A 55 15.91 -12.86 -4.09
CA ARG A 55 14.95 -12.27 -5.05
C ARG A 55 13.82 -13.24 -5.39
N HIS A 56 14.20 -14.48 -5.69
CA HIS A 56 13.23 -15.53 -6.04
C HIS A 56 12.25 -15.78 -4.88
N GLU A 57 12.74 -15.86 -3.66
CA GLU A 57 11.93 -16.04 -2.45
C GLU A 57 10.97 -14.86 -2.24
N LEU A 58 11.44 -13.61 -2.33
CA LEU A 58 10.58 -12.43 -2.19
C LEU A 58 9.51 -12.33 -3.28
N ASN A 59 9.85 -12.66 -4.52
CA ASN A 59 8.88 -12.69 -5.62
C ASN A 59 7.82 -13.77 -5.39
N ASN A 60 8.21 -14.95 -4.92
CA ASN A 60 7.27 -16.02 -4.56
C ASN A 60 6.37 -15.61 -3.39
N LYS A 61 6.91 -15.00 -2.35
CA LYS A 61 6.11 -14.50 -1.22
C LYS A 61 5.15 -13.40 -1.65
N PHE A 62 5.57 -12.50 -2.54
CA PHE A 62 4.68 -11.50 -3.11
C PHE A 62 3.52 -12.15 -3.88
N LEU A 63 3.81 -13.13 -4.72
CA LEU A 63 2.80 -13.88 -5.47
C LEU A 63 1.84 -14.62 -4.54
N ILE A 64 2.35 -15.27 -3.49
CA ILE A 64 1.52 -15.95 -2.49
C ILE A 64 0.61 -14.93 -1.78
N ALA A 65 1.17 -13.83 -1.30
CA ALA A 65 0.39 -12.77 -0.66
C ALA A 65 -0.70 -12.22 -1.60
N TYR A 66 -0.39 -12.04 -2.88
CA TYR A 66 -1.35 -11.62 -3.90
C TYR A 66 -2.50 -12.62 -4.11
N LEU A 67 -2.21 -13.92 -4.07
CA LEU A 67 -3.17 -14.97 -4.39
C LEU A 67 -4.05 -15.38 -3.20
N VAL A 68 -3.53 -15.29 -1.97
CA VAL A 68 -4.20 -15.86 -0.79
C VAL A 68 -4.60 -14.84 0.27
N SER A 69 -4.08 -13.62 0.20
CA SER A 69 -4.39 -12.59 1.19
C SER A 69 -5.76 -11.95 0.94
N ASP A 70 -6.51 -11.71 2.02
CA ASP A 70 -7.68 -10.80 1.98
C ASP A 70 -7.27 -9.32 1.97
N ALA A 71 -5.97 -9.04 1.95
CA ALA A 71 -5.47 -7.68 1.80
C ALA A 71 -5.89 -7.13 0.42
N PRO A 72 -6.38 -5.89 0.35
CA PRO A 72 -6.70 -5.26 -0.91
C PRO A 72 -5.49 -5.28 -1.85
N ILE A 73 -5.69 -5.76 -3.07
CA ILE A 73 -4.63 -5.89 -4.08
C ILE A 73 -3.88 -4.56 -4.24
N LYS A 74 -4.61 -3.45 -4.27
CA LYS A 74 -4.02 -2.12 -4.39
C LYS A 74 -3.10 -1.77 -3.21
N LEU A 75 -3.46 -2.14 -1.98
CA LEU A 75 -2.61 -1.97 -0.81
C LEU A 75 -1.29 -2.73 -0.97
N LEU A 76 -1.36 -3.97 -1.44
CA LEU A 76 -0.20 -4.82 -1.66
C LEU A 76 0.78 -4.19 -2.68
N TYR A 77 0.27 -3.66 -3.80
CA TYR A 77 1.07 -2.97 -4.81
C TYR A 77 1.65 -1.65 -4.32
N ASP A 78 0.84 -0.82 -3.68
CA ASP A 78 1.27 0.50 -3.20
C ASP A 78 2.35 0.36 -2.13
N THR A 79 2.19 -0.56 -1.19
CA THR A 79 3.21 -0.83 -0.16
C THR A 79 4.48 -1.45 -0.75
N HIS A 80 4.36 -2.29 -1.77
CA HIS A 80 5.51 -2.83 -2.50
C HIS A 80 6.29 -1.73 -3.22
N SER A 81 5.60 -0.82 -3.91
CA SER A 81 6.22 0.32 -4.58
C SER A 81 6.93 1.26 -3.60
N LEU A 82 6.33 1.52 -2.45
CA LEU A 82 6.93 2.33 -1.38
C LEU A 82 8.18 1.68 -0.81
N TRP A 83 8.15 0.37 -0.53
CA TRP A 83 9.30 -0.39 -0.10
C TRP A 83 10.42 -0.35 -1.13
N PHE A 84 10.11 -0.59 -2.41
CA PHE A 84 11.10 -0.57 -3.48
C PHE A 84 11.79 0.80 -3.62
N ASN A 85 11.03 1.89 -3.50
CA ASN A 85 11.58 3.24 -3.50
C ASN A 85 12.56 3.48 -2.32
N ARG A 86 12.29 2.91 -1.14
CA ARG A 86 13.22 2.98 0.00
C ARG A 86 14.47 2.15 -0.25
N LEU A 87 14.29 0.95 -0.76
CA LEU A 87 15.40 0.07 -1.14
C LEU A 87 16.36 0.77 -2.11
N GLN A 88 15.85 1.50 -3.11
CA GLN A 88 16.66 2.27 -4.06
C GLN A 88 17.48 3.41 -3.40
N GLN A 89 17.12 3.84 -2.21
CA GLN A 89 17.85 4.86 -1.45
C GLN A 89 19.00 4.29 -0.60
N CYS A 90 19.12 2.97 -0.51
CA CYS A 90 20.19 2.31 0.25
C CYS A 90 21.56 2.60 -0.34
N LYS A 91 22.53 2.92 0.54
CA LYS A 91 23.92 3.17 0.20
C LYS A 91 24.89 2.15 0.78
N SER A 92 24.39 1.17 1.54
CA SER A 92 25.18 0.11 2.15
C SER A 92 24.51 -1.24 2.01
N GLN A 93 25.28 -2.32 2.11
CA GLN A 93 24.79 -3.68 2.12
C GLN A 93 23.82 -3.90 3.29
N HIS A 94 24.19 -3.47 4.47
CA HIS A 94 23.36 -3.59 5.67
C HIS A 94 21.95 -2.96 5.49
N CYS A 95 21.87 -1.78 4.85
CA CYS A 95 20.59 -1.17 4.53
C CYS A 95 19.76 -2.04 3.57
N ILE A 96 20.39 -2.63 2.55
CA ILE A 96 19.74 -3.52 1.60
C ILE A 96 19.17 -4.73 2.35
N ASP A 97 19.96 -5.39 3.17
CA ASP A 97 19.58 -6.58 3.92
C ASP A 97 18.39 -6.29 4.86
N GLN A 98 18.43 -5.13 5.54
CA GLN A 98 17.30 -4.68 6.37
C GLN A 98 16.02 -4.45 5.56
N GLN A 99 16.11 -3.79 4.39
CA GLN A 99 14.92 -3.55 3.57
C GLN A 99 14.35 -4.86 3.01
N LEU A 100 15.19 -5.83 2.68
CA LEU A 100 14.76 -7.16 2.23
C LEU A 100 14.04 -7.90 3.36
N ALA A 101 14.61 -7.90 4.56
CA ALA A 101 13.99 -8.53 5.74
C ALA A 101 12.65 -7.89 6.10
N LEU A 102 12.57 -6.54 6.12
CA LEU A 102 11.31 -5.83 6.35
C LEU A 102 10.24 -6.20 5.33
N ARG A 103 10.63 -6.35 4.06
CA ARG A 103 9.66 -6.75 3.04
C ARG A 103 9.21 -8.19 3.21
N ASP A 104 10.11 -9.07 3.61
CA ASP A 104 9.79 -10.45 3.94
C ASP A 104 8.74 -10.54 5.05
N ASP A 105 8.93 -9.79 6.12
CA ASP A 105 7.99 -9.71 7.25
C ASP A 105 6.63 -9.14 6.81
N ASP A 106 6.61 -8.06 6.00
CA ASP A 106 5.38 -7.50 5.45
C ASP A 106 4.60 -8.54 4.62
N LEU A 107 5.28 -9.28 3.76
CA LEU A 107 4.65 -10.27 2.90
C LEU A 107 4.12 -11.47 3.69
N ASN A 108 4.86 -11.93 4.69
CA ASN A 108 4.40 -12.95 5.63
C ASN A 108 3.15 -12.48 6.39
N PHE A 109 3.13 -11.23 6.82
CA PHE A 109 1.97 -10.63 7.46
C PHE A 109 0.76 -10.58 6.51
N TYR A 110 0.91 -10.09 5.29
CA TYR A 110 -0.18 -10.08 4.30
C TYR A 110 -0.70 -11.50 4.00
N THR A 111 0.18 -12.48 3.89
CA THR A 111 -0.21 -13.87 3.68
C THR A 111 -0.99 -14.44 4.85
N SER A 112 -0.70 -13.98 6.08
CA SER A 112 -1.43 -14.40 7.28
C SER A 112 -2.83 -13.78 7.40
N LEU A 113 -3.12 -12.71 6.64
CA LEU A 113 -4.43 -12.10 6.57
C LEU A 113 -5.36 -12.94 5.69
N ASN A 114 -5.99 -13.90 6.31
CA ASN A 114 -6.99 -14.75 5.68
C ASN A 114 -8.29 -14.64 6.48
N GLN A 115 -8.86 -13.41 6.54
CA GLN A 115 -10.06 -13.14 7.31
C GLN A 115 -11.02 -12.31 6.47
N SER A 116 -12.14 -12.89 6.11
CA SER A 116 -13.18 -12.32 5.24
C SER A 116 -13.85 -11.01 5.73
N LEU A 117 -13.42 -10.48 6.88
CA LEU A 117 -14.01 -9.28 7.50
C LEU A 117 -12.92 -8.31 8.00
N THR A 118 -11.84 -8.17 7.24
CA THR A 118 -10.78 -7.22 7.54
C THR A 118 -10.90 -5.99 6.66
N GLN A 119 -10.88 -4.82 7.28
CA GLN A 119 -10.82 -3.53 6.58
C GLN A 119 -9.41 -2.97 6.69
N HIS A 120 -8.81 -2.60 5.57
CA HIS A 120 -7.47 -2.04 5.50
C HIS A 120 -7.54 -0.54 5.28
N PHE A 121 -6.85 0.23 6.11
CA PHE A 121 -6.79 1.68 6.04
C PHE A 121 -5.35 2.16 5.90
N LEU A 122 -5.06 2.94 4.87
CA LEU A 122 -3.76 3.61 4.69
C LEU A 122 -3.88 5.09 5.00
N LYS A 123 -2.91 5.61 5.75
CA LYS A 123 -2.83 7.04 6.05
C LYS A 123 -2.51 7.84 4.79
N PHE A 124 -3.20 8.96 4.64
CA PHE A 124 -2.99 9.93 3.57
C PHE A 124 -2.52 11.26 4.15
N GLU A 125 -1.49 11.81 3.52
CA GLU A 125 -0.94 13.13 3.82
C GLU A 125 -0.79 13.89 2.50
N HIS A 126 -1.29 15.12 2.45
CA HIS A 126 -1.24 15.96 1.24
C HIS A 126 -1.79 15.27 -0.04
N GLY A 127 -2.84 14.47 0.12
CA GLY A 127 -3.50 13.76 -1.00
C GLY A 127 -2.77 12.53 -1.52
N LYS A 128 -1.68 12.11 -0.89
CA LYS A 128 -0.89 10.91 -1.22
C LYS A 128 -0.82 9.98 -0.03
N ILE A 129 -0.45 8.72 -0.29
CA ILE A 129 -0.13 7.77 0.79
C ILE A 129 1.06 8.32 1.59
N ALA A 130 0.94 8.34 2.92
CA ALA A 130 2.01 8.76 3.81
C ALA A 130 3.31 7.98 3.55
N GLN A 131 4.44 8.65 3.67
CA GLN A 131 5.75 8.04 3.50
C GLN A 131 6.59 8.25 4.76
N PRO A 132 6.98 7.14 5.44
CA PRO A 132 6.65 5.75 5.17
C PRO A 132 5.16 5.46 5.34
N ALA A 133 4.68 4.37 4.75
CA ALA A 133 3.27 4.00 4.86
C ALA A 133 2.91 3.70 6.32
N ILE A 134 1.78 4.27 6.76
CA ILE A 134 1.18 3.96 8.05
C ILE A 134 -0.17 3.34 7.77
N HIS A 135 -0.39 2.13 8.27
CA HIS A 135 -1.63 1.42 8.04
C HIS A 135 -2.28 0.97 9.34
N LEU A 136 -3.59 0.86 9.29
CA LEU A 136 -4.43 0.28 10.33
C LEU A 136 -5.28 -0.80 9.69
N GLN A 137 -5.48 -1.89 10.42
CA GLN A 137 -6.33 -3.00 10.02
C GLN A 137 -7.38 -3.20 11.09
N VAL A 138 -8.62 -3.28 10.66
CA VAL A 138 -9.78 -3.48 11.54
C VAL A 138 -10.37 -4.84 11.23
N HIS A 139 -10.21 -5.80 12.13
CA HIS A 139 -10.63 -7.18 12.00
C HIS A 139 -11.91 -7.42 12.79
N GLN A 140 -12.97 -7.85 12.14
CA GLN A 140 -14.15 -8.37 12.81
C GLN A 140 -13.91 -9.84 13.19
N LEU A 141 -13.48 -10.09 14.42
CA LEU A 141 -13.17 -11.44 14.90
C LEU A 141 -14.43 -12.27 15.23
N GLY A 142 -15.54 -11.60 15.44
CA GLY A 142 -16.80 -12.21 15.79
C GLY A 142 -17.88 -11.14 15.93
N LYS A 143 -19.10 -11.53 16.28
CA LYS A 143 -20.25 -10.62 16.36
C LYS A 143 -19.98 -9.41 17.28
N ASP A 144 -19.29 -9.64 18.39
CA ASP A 144 -19.08 -8.63 19.43
C ASP A 144 -17.61 -8.31 19.67
N LYS A 145 -16.71 -8.69 18.76
CA LYS A 145 -15.26 -8.54 18.96
C LYS A 145 -14.55 -8.00 17.74
N ILE A 146 -13.90 -6.86 17.92
CA ILE A 146 -13.10 -6.20 16.92
C ILE A 146 -11.65 -6.13 17.44
N LYS A 147 -10.69 -6.47 16.58
CA LYS A 147 -9.26 -6.25 16.78
C LYS A 147 -8.80 -5.17 15.82
N ILE A 148 -8.00 -4.24 16.29
CA ILE A 148 -7.36 -3.23 15.47
C ILE A 148 -5.86 -3.39 15.61
N GLU A 149 -5.18 -3.55 14.50
CA GLU A 149 -3.73 -3.62 14.40
C GLU A 149 -3.21 -2.51 13.52
N GLY A 150 -1.99 -2.07 13.77
CA GLY A 150 -1.35 -1.07 12.96
C GLY A 150 0.15 -1.06 13.10
N MET A 151 0.79 -0.38 12.15
CA MET A 151 2.22 -0.20 12.13
C MET A 151 2.59 1.18 11.59
N ALA A 152 3.49 1.85 12.28
CA ALA A 152 4.06 3.13 11.86
C ALA A 152 5.54 3.21 12.19
N TYR A 153 6.27 4.08 11.49
CA TYR A 153 7.67 4.37 11.83
C TYR A 153 7.77 5.59 12.75
N ARG A 154 8.72 5.58 13.68
CA ARG A 154 8.98 6.74 14.56
C ARG A 154 9.54 7.91 13.77
N ASN A 155 10.48 7.62 12.89
CA ASN A 155 11.08 8.61 12.02
C ASN A 155 10.81 8.24 10.55
N PRO A 156 10.09 9.06 9.79
CA PRO A 156 9.78 8.78 8.40
C PRO A 156 11.02 8.70 7.49
N ASN A 157 12.14 9.30 7.90
CA ASN A 157 13.38 9.31 7.13
C ASN A 157 14.35 8.20 7.50
N ASN A 158 14.04 7.42 8.52
CA ASN A 158 14.89 6.33 9.00
C ASN A 158 14.05 5.08 9.29
N SER A 159 14.18 4.08 8.44
CA SER A 159 13.41 2.83 8.47
C SER A 159 14.08 1.72 9.27
N ASN A 160 14.84 2.05 10.33
CA ASN A 160 15.40 1.03 11.23
C ASN A 160 14.30 0.34 12.01
N ASP A 161 14.40 -0.97 12.20
CA ASP A 161 13.43 -1.81 12.91
C ASP A 161 13.12 -1.32 14.32
N SER A 162 14.15 -0.80 15.03
CA SER A 162 14.00 -0.20 16.35
C SER A 162 13.09 1.04 16.38
N GLN A 163 12.64 1.52 15.22
CA GLN A 163 11.79 2.69 15.08
C GLN A 163 10.37 2.36 14.63
N ILE A 164 10.04 1.10 14.44
CA ILE A 164 8.66 0.66 14.20
C ILE A 164 7.86 0.84 15.50
N VAL A 165 6.67 1.41 15.34
CA VAL A 165 5.69 1.53 16.41
C VAL A 165 4.50 0.68 16.00
N SER A 166 4.19 -0.34 16.78
CA SER A 166 3.00 -1.15 16.63
C SER A 166 1.78 -0.45 17.23
N PHE A 167 0.61 -0.89 16.83
CA PHE A 167 -0.67 -0.53 17.39
C PHE A 167 -1.48 -1.81 17.59
N LEU A 168 -2.03 -2.00 18.76
CA LEU A 168 -2.89 -3.12 19.04
C LEU A 168 -4.02 -2.70 19.98
N ALA A 169 -5.26 -2.91 19.53
CA ALA A 169 -6.43 -2.67 20.35
C ALA A 169 -7.48 -3.76 20.17
N TYR A 170 -8.23 -4.01 21.22
CA TYR A 170 -9.44 -4.83 21.19
C TYR A 170 -10.63 -3.98 21.63
N THR A 171 -11.72 -4.09 20.92
CA THR A 171 -12.95 -3.33 21.21
C THR A 171 -14.19 -4.11 20.78
N THR A 172 -15.34 -3.48 20.95
CA THR A 172 -16.66 -3.98 20.53
C THR A 172 -17.27 -3.01 19.53
N PRO A 173 -18.24 -3.41 18.70
CA PRO A 173 -18.87 -2.55 17.70
C PRO A 173 -19.48 -1.26 18.27
N ASP A 174 -19.99 -1.30 19.50
CA ASP A 174 -20.55 -0.14 20.21
C ASP A 174 -19.50 0.83 20.76
N LYS A 175 -18.25 0.37 20.94
CA LYS A 175 -17.13 1.16 21.49
C LYS A 175 -16.02 1.43 20.46
N LYS A 176 -16.22 1.12 19.20
CA LYS A 176 -15.21 1.25 18.16
C LYS A 176 -14.76 2.70 17.86
N GLU A 177 -15.45 3.68 18.42
CA GLU A 177 -15.08 5.10 18.27
C GLU A 177 -14.05 5.56 19.30
N GLN A 178 -13.94 4.87 20.45
CA GLN A 178 -12.97 5.16 21.49
C GLN A 178 -12.02 3.98 21.66
N ILE A 179 -10.84 4.11 21.11
CA ILE A 179 -9.86 3.04 21.00
C ILE A 179 -8.70 3.28 21.97
N PHE A 180 -8.36 2.23 22.68
CA PHE A 180 -7.21 2.18 23.56
C PHE A 180 -6.13 1.32 22.91
N ASP A 181 -4.97 1.92 22.61
CA ASP A 181 -3.81 1.18 22.18
C ASP A 181 -3.16 0.49 23.40
N ASN A 182 -3.14 -0.83 23.39
CA ASN A 182 -2.59 -1.65 24.46
C ASN A 182 -1.06 -1.69 24.48
N GLU A 183 -0.40 -1.21 23.41
CA GLU A 183 1.06 -1.21 23.31
C GLU A 183 1.68 0.02 23.98
N HIS A 184 0.97 1.16 23.96
CA HIS A 184 1.55 2.46 24.37
C HIS A 184 0.63 3.26 25.31
N ASP A 185 -0.46 2.66 25.79
CA ASP A 185 -1.46 3.32 26.66
C ASP A 185 -2.06 4.61 26.02
N CYS A 186 -2.11 4.66 24.71
CA CYS A 186 -2.64 5.80 23.97
C CYS A 186 -4.14 5.69 23.73
N LYS A 187 -4.85 6.81 23.94
CA LYS A 187 -6.28 6.92 23.61
C LYS A 187 -6.48 7.61 22.28
N TYR A 188 -7.35 7.03 21.46
CA TYR A 188 -7.69 7.56 20.16
C TYR A 188 -9.19 7.65 19.97
N ASN A 189 -9.61 8.66 19.22
CA ASN A 189 -10.95 8.77 18.65
C ASN A 189 -10.92 8.31 17.20
N PHE A 190 -11.66 7.26 16.88
CA PHE A 190 -11.80 6.70 15.54
C PHE A 190 -13.17 7.10 14.99
N ASN A 191 -13.17 7.90 13.92
CA ASN A 191 -14.40 8.28 13.21
C ASN A 191 -14.43 7.60 11.85
N PHE A 192 -15.25 6.54 11.75
CA PHE A 192 -15.46 5.77 10.52
C PHE A 192 -16.50 6.44 9.63
N GLN A 193 -16.08 6.84 8.42
CA GLN A 193 -16.92 7.51 7.42
C GLN A 193 -16.84 6.75 6.10
N LYS A 194 -17.63 5.69 5.93
CA LYS A 194 -17.60 4.81 4.75
C LYS A 194 -16.16 4.36 4.42
N SER A 195 -15.55 4.96 3.38
CA SER A 195 -14.18 4.65 2.93
C SER A 195 -13.09 5.52 3.60
N ILE A 196 -13.46 6.34 4.58
CA ILE A 196 -12.51 7.20 5.30
C ILE A 196 -12.57 6.87 6.79
N LEU A 197 -11.40 6.77 7.41
CA LEU A 197 -11.24 6.71 8.84
C LEU A 197 -10.42 7.92 9.29
N VAL A 198 -10.99 8.71 10.20
CA VAL A 198 -10.28 9.83 10.84
C VAL A 198 -9.89 9.42 12.26
N VAL A 199 -8.59 9.41 12.53
CA VAL A 199 -8.02 9.07 13.84
C VAL A 199 -7.48 10.33 14.49
N LYS A 200 -7.90 10.59 15.73
CA LYS A 200 -7.46 11.73 16.53
C LYS A 200 -7.04 11.30 17.91
N THR A 201 -6.10 12.04 18.50
CA THR A 201 -5.75 11.95 19.92
C THR A 201 -5.40 13.34 20.44
N ASP A 202 -5.75 13.62 21.68
CA ASP A 202 -5.34 14.82 22.41
C ASP A 202 -4.14 14.51 23.34
N GLN A 203 -3.68 13.26 23.33
CA GLN A 203 -2.62 12.78 24.21
C GLN A 203 -1.25 13.01 23.56
N LYS A 204 -0.42 13.80 24.24
CA LYS A 204 0.93 14.10 23.77
C LYS A 204 1.78 12.82 23.69
N GLY A 205 2.49 12.67 22.57
CA GLY A 205 3.33 11.50 22.31
C GLY A 205 2.61 10.37 21.57
N CYS A 206 1.29 10.48 21.40
CA CYS A 206 0.44 9.49 20.73
C CYS A 206 0.05 9.87 19.29
N GLU A 207 0.61 10.94 18.74
CA GLU A 207 0.16 11.51 17.45
C GLU A 207 0.51 10.65 16.25
N ARG A 208 1.34 9.63 16.42
CA ARG A 208 1.88 8.79 15.34
C ARG A 208 0.79 8.23 14.42
N PHE A 209 -0.28 7.70 15.02
CA PHE A 209 -1.40 7.13 14.28
C PHE A 209 -2.52 8.14 14.00
N SER A 210 -2.43 9.38 14.45
CA SER A 210 -3.42 10.41 14.13
C SER A 210 -3.35 10.80 12.66
N GLY A 211 -4.50 11.03 12.04
CA GLY A 211 -4.57 11.46 10.65
C GLY A 211 -5.81 10.96 9.93
N ILE A 212 -5.78 11.13 8.60
CA ILE A 212 -6.84 10.70 7.70
C ILE A 212 -6.36 9.45 6.97
N TYR A 213 -7.18 8.43 6.99
CA TYR A 213 -6.94 7.15 6.36
C TYR A 213 -8.01 6.88 5.31
N ARG A 214 -7.64 6.18 4.26
CA ARG A 214 -8.57 5.67 3.25
C ARG A 214 -8.62 4.16 3.31
N LEU A 215 -9.85 3.65 3.16
CA LEU A 215 -10.10 2.22 2.96
C LEU A 215 -9.53 1.81 1.60
N TYR A 216 -8.84 0.69 1.58
CA TYR A 216 -8.39 0.00 0.39
C TYR A 216 -9.22 -1.26 0.22
N ASP A 217 -10.01 -1.30 -0.85
CA ASP A 217 -10.81 -2.45 -1.28
C ASP A 217 -10.28 -2.98 -2.61
#